data_ceded8f0c84f9fa53aec42a6df325b4d
#
_entry.id   ceded8f0c84f9fa53aec42a6df325b4d
#
_cell.length_a   1.000
_cell.length_b   1.000
_cell.length_c   1.000
_cell.angle_alpha   90.00
_cell.angle_beta   90.00
_cell.angle_gamma   90.00
#
_symmetry.space_group_name_H-M   'P 1'
#
loop_
_entity.id
_entity.type
_entity.pdbx_description
1 polymer ?
#
loop_
_entity_poly.entity_id
_entity_poly.type
_entity_poly.pdbx_seq_one_letter_code
_entity_poly.pdbx_strand_id
1 'polypeptide(L)'
;MRQASFAMVVAIRMPALMSLKCIPLLAMALLLPTASPAAAETIDIAIGHQSMCTDTYTGGIVIKELKLLEKHLPHTGKYADANYNISWADYASGGPITNQMLAGKLNFGTMGDYPLVVNGSKFQETKSLRTIYVSGTGYNLRGAGNAIVVPVSSNFHKLEDLKGKAISTPVGSASWGMLVKALQDKKMPLASIELKNQAPAVGAANIATNKIDAHSDFCPWSEIMEFRGTGRKIYDGSETGIPYLHGVVVRQDFAEKYPQVVVAFIKAIYDAGKWIDEDPMRATDLMEKWTGVEKEVLYLYFSKGGHLTQDPTIKKAWVDTLKFDHGVLAQEKLASGLDFDSWINESYIKRAYAEMGLDYEAEKAKVVDTLVTNAGRPKEIWHARDGILSYPTMRQFLKAVAEFQATGAKLNASYVYDHPTGLKLFGKTAFYVRKPDGEFVSFLRKGEAEEFAAKANGKIFSFEEAVANSGS
;
A
#
# COMPACT_ATOMS: atom_id res chain seq x y z
N MET A 1 26.02 42.68 -66.16
CA MET A 1 26.37 42.39 -67.57
C MET A 1 25.27 41.51 -68.11
N ARG A 2 24.53 42.14 -68.95
CA ARG A 2 24.07 41.81 -70.33
C ARG A 2 23.16 40.62 -70.39
N GLN A 3 21.89 40.84 -70.56
CA GLN A 3 21.13 41.16 -71.80
C GLN A 3 20.71 39.87 -72.47
N ALA A 4 19.43 39.63 -72.57
CA ALA A 4 18.45 40.11 -73.56
C ALA A 4 18.36 39.05 -74.70
N SER A 5 17.34 38.74 -75.38
CA SER A 5 16.13 39.47 -75.77
C SER A 5 15.32 38.59 -76.74
N PHE A 6 14.04 38.83 -76.82
CA PHE A 6 13.19 38.95 -78.01
C PHE A 6 13.02 37.74 -78.97
N ALA A 7 11.97 37.52 -79.67
CA ALA A 7 10.70 38.15 -79.99
C ALA A 7 9.85 37.13 -80.76
N MET A 8 8.51 37.15 -80.61
CA MET A 8 7.52 37.73 -81.50
C MET A 8 7.39 37.02 -82.87
N VAL A 9 6.31 36.63 -83.46
CA VAL A 9 5.04 37.27 -83.77
C VAL A 9 4.20 36.40 -84.76
N VAL A 10 2.89 36.46 -84.64
CA VAL A 10 1.82 36.59 -85.64
C VAL A 10 1.32 35.38 -86.39
N ALA A 11 0.17 34.98 -86.13
CA ALA A 11 -1.23 35.31 -86.50
C ALA A 11 -1.75 34.71 -87.82
N ILE A 12 -2.94 34.33 -87.84
CA ILE A 12 -4.07 34.57 -88.75
C ILE A 12 -4.78 33.36 -89.36
N ARG A 13 -6.07 33.33 -88.99
CA ARG A 13 -7.32 33.03 -89.75
C ARG A 13 -7.95 31.65 -89.70
N MET A 14 -9.16 31.76 -89.15
CA MET A 14 -10.34 30.89 -89.36
C MET A 14 -10.81 30.82 -90.85
N PRO A 15 -11.70 29.96 -91.30
CA PRO A 15 -12.99 29.66 -90.63
C PRO A 15 -13.56 28.24 -90.78
N ALA A 16 -14.50 27.96 -89.88
CA ALA A 16 -15.78 27.23 -89.99
C ALA A 16 -15.87 25.90 -90.77
N LEU A 17 -16.45 24.87 -90.08
CA LEU A 17 -17.73 24.36 -90.43
C LEU A 17 -18.23 23.32 -89.37
N MET A 18 -19.53 23.41 -89.06
CA MET A 18 -20.29 22.60 -88.15
C MET A 18 -20.22 21.14 -88.45
N SER A 19 -20.17 20.24 -87.39
CA SER A 19 -20.95 19.05 -87.40
C SER A 19 -21.31 18.66 -85.94
N LEU A 20 -22.59 18.63 -85.65
CA LEU A 20 -23.19 18.01 -84.48
C LEU A 20 -22.84 16.56 -84.41
N LYS A 21 -22.30 16.04 -83.27
CA LYS A 21 -22.54 14.67 -82.78
C LYS A 21 -22.07 14.45 -81.38
N CYS A 22 -23.02 14.01 -80.55
CA CYS A 22 -22.94 13.16 -79.34
C CYS A 22 -22.04 13.62 -78.20
N ILE A 23 -22.68 14.14 -77.19
CA ILE A 23 -22.16 14.28 -75.82
C ILE A 23 -22.13 12.89 -75.17
N PRO A 24 -21.00 12.31 -74.76
CA PRO A 24 -20.98 11.25 -73.76
C PRO A 24 -21.13 11.85 -72.37
N LEU A 25 -22.20 11.42 -71.67
CA LEU A 25 -22.33 11.62 -70.22
C LEU A 25 -21.07 11.07 -69.51
N LEU A 26 -20.19 11.94 -69.10
CA LEU A 26 -19.08 11.59 -68.21
C LEU A 26 -19.70 11.40 -66.83
N ALA A 27 -19.92 10.14 -66.41
CA ALA A 27 -20.26 9.76 -65.07
C ALA A 27 -19.08 10.16 -64.15
N MET A 28 -19.24 11.27 -63.46
CA MET A 28 -18.33 11.71 -62.38
C MET A 28 -18.59 10.77 -61.18
N ALA A 29 -17.84 9.65 -61.12
CA ALA A 29 -17.79 8.80 -59.98
C ALA A 29 -17.28 9.62 -58.78
N LEU A 30 -18.18 9.98 -57.87
CA LEU A 30 -17.80 10.47 -56.54
C LEU A 30 -17.01 9.33 -55.86
N LEU A 31 -15.69 9.46 -55.86
CA LEU A 31 -14.82 8.72 -54.98
C LEU A 31 -15.10 9.25 -53.54
N LEU A 32 -16.06 8.67 -52.85
CA LEU A 32 -16.16 8.77 -51.39
C LEU A 32 -14.85 8.23 -50.83
N PRO A 33 -14.10 9.02 -50.02
CA PRO A 33 -12.95 8.45 -49.36
C PRO A 33 -13.45 7.33 -48.48
N THR A 34 -13.09 6.10 -48.81
CA THR A 34 -13.24 4.95 -47.90
C THR A 34 -12.32 5.29 -46.74
N ALA A 35 -12.93 5.74 -45.63
CA ALA A 35 -12.20 5.83 -44.37
C ALA A 35 -11.67 4.42 -44.09
N SER A 36 -10.37 4.21 -44.24
CA SER A 36 -9.72 3.01 -43.73
C SER A 36 -10.10 2.89 -42.27
N PRO A 37 -10.55 1.72 -41.80
CA PRO A 37 -10.79 1.56 -40.36
C PRO A 37 -9.50 1.95 -39.67
N ALA A 38 -9.59 2.95 -38.78
CA ALA A 38 -8.47 3.32 -37.93
C ALA A 38 -8.02 2.05 -37.21
N ALA A 39 -6.75 1.71 -37.30
CA ALA A 39 -6.22 0.56 -36.57
C ALA A 39 -6.58 0.74 -35.08
N ALA A 40 -7.09 -0.35 -34.46
CA ALA A 40 -7.44 -0.34 -33.06
C ALA A 40 -6.27 0.19 -32.19
N GLU A 41 -6.53 1.21 -31.38
CA GLU A 41 -5.48 1.78 -30.53
C GLU A 41 -5.06 0.74 -29.49
N THR A 42 -3.77 0.47 -29.34
CA THR A 42 -3.25 -0.32 -28.22
C THR A 42 -2.89 0.60 -27.08
N ILE A 43 -3.50 0.39 -25.92
CA ILE A 43 -3.27 1.16 -24.69
C ILE A 43 -2.39 0.32 -23.77
N ASP A 44 -1.12 0.77 -23.64
CA ASP A 44 -0.18 0.14 -22.71
C ASP A 44 -0.40 0.67 -21.30
N ILE A 45 -0.73 -0.22 -20.37
CA ILE A 45 -0.99 0.07 -18.96
C ILE A 45 0.11 -0.60 -18.13
N ALA A 46 1.11 0.17 -17.72
CA ALA A 46 2.23 -0.34 -16.95
C ALA A 46 2.11 0.09 -15.48
N ILE A 47 2.07 -0.89 -14.57
CA ILE A 47 1.76 -0.70 -13.15
C ILE A 47 2.92 -1.21 -12.30
N GLY A 48 3.45 -0.32 -11.43
CA GLY A 48 4.42 -0.66 -10.39
C GLY A 48 3.73 -0.91 -9.06
N HIS A 49 4.01 -2.06 -8.44
CA HIS A 49 3.46 -2.40 -7.14
C HIS A 49 4.49 -3.08 -6.23
N GLN A 50 4.11 -3.39 -4.99
CA GLN A 50 4.95 -4.03 -3.98
C GLN A 50 4.23 -5.27 -3.45
N SER A 51 4.59 -6.47 -3.94
CA SER A 51 3.99 -7.73 -3.48
C SER A 51 4.32 -8.09 -2.03
N MET A 52 5.37 -7.47 -1.46
CA MET A 52 5.80 -7.64 -0.09
C MET A 52 5.36 -6.49 0.84
N CYS A 53 4.36 -5.69 0.44
CA CYS A 53 3.77 -4.65 1.29
C CYS A 53 2.25 -4.80 1.31
N THR A 54 1.71 -5.33 2.42
CA THR A 54 0.28 -5.68 2.58
C THR A 54 -0.66 -4.55 2.22
N ASP A 55 -0.30 -3.32 2.57
CA ASP A 55 -1.15 -2.15 2.44
C ASP A 55 -1.26 -1.64 0.99
N THR A 56 -0.44 -2.20 0.09
CA THR A 56 -0.55 -1.96 -1.36
C THR A 56 -1.31 -3.04 -2.12
N TYR A 57 -1.77 -4.10 -1.46
CA TYR A 57 -2.33 -5.29 -2.12
C TYR A 57 -3.57 -4.99 -2.96
N THR A 58 -4.45 -4.11 -2.48
CA THR A 58 -5.65 -3.70 -3.22
C THR A 58 -5.35 -2.83 -4.45
N GLY A 59 -4.18 -2.21 -4.53
CA GLY A 59 -3.69 -1.49 -5.71
C GLY A 59 -2.62 -2.26 -6.50
N GLY A 60 -2.41 -3.54 -6.19
CA GLY A 60 -1.34 -4.35 -6.76
C GLY A 60 -1.73 -5.80 -6.96
N ILE A 61 -1.18 -6.69 -6.11
CA ILE A 61 -1.25 -8.14 -6.32
C ILE A 61 -2.68 -8.69 -6.43
N VAL A 62 -3.64 -8.16 -5.65
CA VAL A 62 -5.04 -8.65 -5.68
C VAL A 62 -5.71 -8.28 -7.01
N ILE A 63 -5.54 -7.04 -7.49
CA ILE A 63 -6.07 -6.64 -8.80
C ILE A 63 -5.47 -7.51 -9.90
N LYS A 64 -4.16 -7.73 -9.86
CA LYS A 64 -3.41 -8.51 -10.84
C LYS A 64 -3.92 -9.95 -10.92
N GLU A 65 -3.92 -10.65 -9.79
CA GLU A 65 -4.22 -12.09 -9.76
C GLU A 65 -5.70 -12.41 -10.00
N LEU A 66 -6.61 -11.50 -9.60
CA LEU A 66 -8.04 -11.62 -9.84
C LEU A 66 -8.50 -10.96 -11.14
N LYS A 67 -7.60 -10.33 -11.90
CA LYS A 67 -7.88 -9.60 -13.14
C LYS A 67 -9.01 -8.58 -12.98
N LEU A 68 -8.99 -7.83 -11.85
CA LEU A 68 -10.06 -6.89 -11.53
C LEU A 68 -10.03 -5.65 -12.43
N LEU A 69 -8.86 -5.23 -12.89
CA LEU A 69 -8.75 -4.10 -13.80
C LEU A 69 -9.46 -4.39 -15.12
N GLU A 70 -9.24 -5.58 -15.69
CA GLU A 70 -9.82 -6.00 -16.96
C GLU A 70 -11.36 -5.97 -16.96
N LYS A 71 -11.99 -6.22 -15.79
CA LYS A 71 -13.45 -6.15 -15.64
C LYS A 71 -14.02 -4.75 -15.81
N HIS A 72 -13.22 -3.72 -15.54
CA HIS A 72 -13.66 -2.32 -15.52
C HIS A 72 -13.13 -1.50 -16.69
N LEU A 73 -12.23 -2.05 -17.51
CA LEU A 73 -11.70 -1.34 -18.69
C LEU A 73 -12.82 -0.93 -19.64
N PRO A 74 -12.80 0.31 -20.16
CA PRO A 74 -13.85 0.82 -21.02
C PRO A 74 -13.79 0.16 -22.41
N HIS A 75 -14.99 -0.17 -22.96
CA HIS A 75 -15.17 -0.72 -24.32
C HIS A 75 -16.23 0.07 -25.12
N THR A 76 -16.36 1.38 -24.84
CA THR A 76 -17.32 2.24 -25.52
C THR A 76 -16.69 3.59 -25.90
N GLY A 77 -17.32 4.35 -26.77
CA GLY A 77 -16.81 5.64 -27.26
C GLY A 77 -15.44 5.49 -27.89
N LYS A 78 -14.46 6.31 -27.50
CA LYS A 78 -13.11 6.22 -28.05
C LYS A 78 -12.35 4.92 -27.70
N TYR A 79 -12.89 4.12 -26.81
CA TYR A 79 -12.32 2.83 -26.37
C TYR A 79 -13.00 1.61 -27.00
N ALA A 80 -13.96 1.80 -27.92
CA ALA A 80 -14.75 0.71 -28.49
C ALA A 80 -13.90 -0.41 -29.10
N ASP A 81 -12.84 -0.01 -29.82
CA ASP A 81 -11.93 -0.93 -30.49
C ASP A 81 -10.53 -0.99 -29.82
N ALA A 82 -10.41 -0.47 -28.59
CA ALA A 82 -9.12 -0.44 -27.88
C ALA A 82 -8.64 -1.84 -27.48
N ASN A 83 -7.36 -2.11 -27.73
CA ASN A 83 -6.66 -3.24 -27.17
C ASN A 83 -5.90 -2.81 -25.94
N TYR A 84 -6.01 -3.55 -24.83
CA TYR A 84 -5.31 -3.24 -23.58
C TYR A 84 -4.14 -4.21 -23.40
N ASN A 85 -2.94 -3.63 -23.24
CA ASN A 85 -1.73 -4.36 -22.89
C ASN A 85 -1.34 -3.99 -21.45
N ILE A 86 -1.68 -4.86 -20.47
CA ILE A 86 -1.45 -4.62 -19.06
C ILE A 86 -0.17 -5.31 -18.64
N SER A 87 0.76 -4.54 -18.05
CA SER A 87 2.00 -5.07 -17.50
C SER A 87 2.15 -4.69 -16.03
N TRP A 88 2.62 -5.64 -15.23
CA TRP A 88 2.84 -5.50 -13.80
C TRP A 88 4.32 -5.67 -13.48
N ALA A 89 4.86 -4.76 -12.67
CA ALA A 89 6.24 -4.82 -12.22
C ALA A 89 6.29 -4.71 -10.69
N ASP A 90 6.96 -5.68 -10.07
CA ASP A 90 7.08 -5.78 -8.62
C ASP A 90 8.38 -5.15 -8.11
N TYR A 91 8.29 -4.40 -7.01
CA TYR A 91 9.39 -3.66 -6.42
C TYR A 91 9.43 -3.82 -4.91
N ALA A 92 10.63 -3.82 -4.34
CA ALA A 92 10.85 -3.94 -2.90
C ALA A 92 10.41 -2.70 -2.10
N SER A 93 10.26 -1.53 -2.75
CA SER A 93 9.89 -0.26 -2.10
C SER A 93 9.43 0.78 -3.13
N GLY A 94 8.86 1.90 -2.68
CA GLY A 94 8.34 2.95 -3.56
C GLY A 94 9.39 3.76 -4.32
N GLY A 95 10.62 3.86 -3.84
CA GLY A 95 11.70 4.60 -4.52
C GLY A 95 12.00 4.08 -5.93
N PRO A 96 12.24 2.79 -6.14
CA PRO A 96 12.37 2.19 -7.46
C PRO A 96 11.17 2.43 -8.37
N ILE A 97 9.93 2.38 -7.84
CA ILE A 97 8.71 2.68 -8.63
C ILE A 97 8.79 4.11 -9.16
N THR A 98 9.11 5.09 -8.32
CA THR A 98 9.27 6.49 -8.71
C THR A 98 10.31 6.65 -9.83
N ASN A 99 11.45 5.98 -9.73
CA ASN A 99 12.49 6.03 -10.75
C ASN A 99 12.03 5.45 -12.10
N GLN A 100 11.27 4.35 -12.10
CA GLN A 100 10.71 3.78 -13.32
C GLN A 100 9.59 4.63 -13.93
N MET A 101 8.79 5.30 -13.11
CA MET A 101 7.80 6.28 -13.58
C MET A 101 8.50 7.50 -14.25
N LEU A 102 9.57 8.03 -13.66
CA LEU A 102 10.39 9.10 -14.25
C LEU A 102 11.03 8.68 -15.59
N ALA A 103 11.44 7.41 -15.68
CA ALA A 103 11.97 6.83 -16.91
C ALA A 103 10.88 6.53 -17.97
N GLY A 104 9.61 6.84 -17.69
CA GLY A 104 8.49 6.60 -18.61
C GLY A 104 8.08 5.13 -18.77
N LYS A 105 8.58 4.23 -17.89
CA LYS A 105 8.31 2.79 -17.97
C LYS A 105 7.06 2.34 -17.20
N LEU A 106 6.53 3.18 -16.31
CA LEU A 106 5.31 2.93 -15.56
C LEU A 106 4.34 4.10 -15.71
N ASN A 107 3.06 3.78 -15.82
CA ASN A 107 1.96 4.75 -15.80
C ASN A 107 1.43 4.93 -14.38
N PHE A 108 1.27 3.83 -13.61
CA PHE A 108 0.78 3.81 -12.24
C PHE A 108 1.88 3.36 -11.28
N GLY A 109 1.81 3.87 -10.05
CA GLY A 109 2.65 3.43 -8.94
C GLY A 109 1.83 3.34 -7.66
N THR A 110 1.89 2.17 -6.98
CA THR A 110 1.25 1.97 -5.68
C THR A 110 2.32 1.89 -4.60
N MET A 111 2.23 2.77 -3.59
CA MET A 111 3.29 2.90 -2.57
C MET A 111 2.78 3.54 -1.29
N GLY A 112 3.59 3.49 -0.23
CA GLY A 112 3.31 4.13 1.05
C GLY A 112 3.44 5.65 1.00
N ASP A 113 3.03 6.30 2.07
CA ASP A 113 2.92 7.75 2.24
C ASP A 113 4.22 8.52 1.92
N TYR A 114 5.33 8.22 2.59
CA TYR A 114 6.62 8.87 2.33
C TYR A 114 7.07 8.73 0.87
N PRO A 115 7.08 7.53 0.26
CA PRO A 115 7.37 7.37 -1.15
C PRO A 115 6.41 8.11 -2.09
N LEU A 116 5.11 8.23 -1.73
CA LEU A 116 4.13 9.02 -2.49
C LEU A 116 4.55 10.49 -2.54
N VAL A 117 4.91 11.06 -1.39
CA VAL A 117 5.39 12.45 -1.29
C VAL A 117 6.69 12.66 -2.05
N VAL A 118 7.66 11.74 -1.92
CA VAL A 118 8.91 11.79 -2.71
C VAL A 118 8.61 11.73 -4.20
N ASN A 119 7.66 10.90 -4.63
CA ASN A 119 7.23 10.83 -6.02
C ASN A 119 6.68 12.17 -6.51
N GLY A 120 5.68 12.73 -5.82
CA GLY A 120 5.08 14.02 -6.17
C GLY A 120 6.12 15.13 -6.26
N SER A 121 6.99 15.24 -5.24
CA SER A 121 8.06 16.22 -5.16
C SER A 121 9.03 16.11 -6.35
N LYS A 122 9.58 14.93 -6.62
CA LYS A 122 10.50 14.70 -7.74
C LYS A 122 9.88 15.00 -9.10
N PHE A 123 8.61 14.68 -9.29
CA PHE A 123 7.93 14.97 -10.54
C PHE A 123 7.65 16.46 -10.70
N GLN A 124 7.37 17.20 -9.62
CA GLN A 124 7.22 18.65 -9.69
C GLN A 124 8.53 19.39 -9.92
N GLU A 125 9.67 18.82 -9.59
CA GLU A 125 10.99 19.35 -9.98
C GLU A 125 11.23 19.29 -11.50
N THR A 126 10.61 18.36 -12.20
CA THR A 126 10.74 18.25 -13.65
C THR A 126 9.92 19.32 -14.37
N LYS A 127 10.38 19.78 -15.53
CA LYS A 127 9.64 20.80 -16.31
C LYS A 127 8.46 20.24 -17.10
N SER A 128 8.47 18.94 -17.44
CA SER A 128 7.58 18.35 -18.43
C SER A 128 6.77 17.16 -17.95
N LEU A 129 7.13 16.55 -16.84
CA LEU A 129 6.44 15.37 -16.32
C LEU A 129 5.76 15.70 -14.99
N ARG A 130 4.58 15.13 -14.78
CA ARG A 130 3.82 15.24 -13.54
C ARG A 130 3.24 13.88 -13.18
N THR A 131 3.05 13.64 -11.89
CA THR A 131 2.15 12.63 -11.36
C THR A 131 1.03 13.31 -10.61
N ILE A 132 -0.09 12.62 -10.48
CA ILE A 132 -1.21 13.01 -9.63
C ILE A 132 -1.55 11.86 -8.68
N TYR A 133 -1.89 12.18 -7.45
CA TYR A 133 -2.40 11.24 -6.45
C TYR A 133 -3.91 11.10 -6.65
N VAL A 134 -4.41 9.87 -6.87
CA VAL A 134 -5.78 9.64 -7.35
C VAL A 134 -6.61 8.75 -6.43
N SER A 135 -5.98 7.98 -5.53
CA SER A 135 -6.68 7.04 -4.64
C SER A 135 -5.82 6.60 -3.49
N GLY A 136 -6.42 6.34 -2.33
CA GLY A 136 -5.84 5.47 -1.31
C GLY A 136 -5.91 4.00 -1.71
N THR A 137 -5.28 3.14 -0.94
CA THR A 137 -5.46 1.67 -0.96
C THR A 137 -5.84 1.14 0.41
N GLY A 138 -5.32 1.76 1.45
CA GLY A 138 -5.62 1.44 2.82
C GLY A 138 -4.85 2.29 3.81
N TYR A 139 -5.21 2.19 5.07
CA TYR A 139 -4.60 2.96 6.14
C TYR A 139 -4.66 2.26 7.50
N ASN A 140 -3.77 2.66 8.41
CA ASN A 140 -3.95 2.55 9.85
C ASN A 140 -3.98 3.96 10.46
N LEU A 141 -5.05 4.30 11.17
CA LEU A 141 -5.26 5.66 11.68
C LEU A 141 -4.20 6.13 12.69
N ARG A 142 -3.54 5.20 13.37
CA ARG A 142 -2.54 5.49 14.40
C ARG A 142 -1.11 5.18 14.00
N GLY A 143 -0.88 4.57 12.83
CA GLY A 143 0.45 4.27 12.32
C GLY A 143 0.94 2.84 12.54
N ALA A 144 0.09 1.91 13.00
CA ALA A 144 0.45 0.49 13.07
C ALA A 144 0.83 -0.05 11.69
N GLY A 145 1.74 -1.03 11.65
CA GLY A 145 2.29 -1.61 10.42
C GLY A 145 3.72 -1.16 10.10
N ASN A 146 4.23 -0.15 10.83
CA ASN A 146 5.66 0.15 10.90
C ASN A 146 6.18 -0.25 12.28
N ALA A 147 7.39 -0.78 12.38
CA ALA A 147 7.95 -1.15 13.69
C ALA A 147 9.48 -1.12 13.72
N ILE A 148 10.03 -1.05 14.93
CA ILE A 148 11.45 -1.27 15.18
C ILE A 148 11.60 -2.64 15.81
N VAL A 149 12.34 -3.51 15.13
CA VAL A 149 12.59 -4.90 15.49
C VAL A 149 14.04 -5.09 15.87
N VAL A 150 14.29 -5.85 16.92
CA VAL A 150 15.60 -6.29 17.36
C VAL A 150 15.71 -7.81 17.26
N PRO A 151 16.90 -8.40 17.19
CA PRO A 151 17.07 -9.84 17.27
C PRO A 151 16.40 -10.39 18.54
N VAL A 152 15.77 -11.56 18.42
CA VAL A 152 15.06 -12.20 19.56
C VAL A 152 15.97 -12.41 20.79
N SER A 153 17.25 -12.68 20.54
CA SER A 153 18.30 -12.84 21.58
C SER A 153 18.79 -11.55 22.21
N SER A 154 18.37 -10.38 21.69
CA SER A 154 18.82 -9.07 22.15
C SER A 154 18.26 -8.69 23.52
N ASN A 155 19.02 -7.94 24.29
CA ASN A 155 18.61 -7.36 25.57
C ASN A 155 18.01 -5.93 25.40
N PHE A 156 17.80 -5.45 24.18
CA PHE A 156 17.16 -4.16 23.93
C PHE A 156 15.64 -4.28 24.08
N HIS A 157 15.01 -3.45 24.91
CA HIS A 157 13.59 -3.50 25.23
C HIS A 157 12.84 -2.21 24.92
N LYS A 158 13.55 -1.13 24.67
CA LYS A 158 13.00 0.21 24.37
C LYS A 158 13.94 0.96 23.44
N LEU A 159 13.40 2.02 22.81
CA LEU A 159 14.14 2.81 21.81
C LEU A 159 15.43 3.42 22.37
N GLU A 160 15.42 3.84 23.64
CA GLU A 160 16.57 4.44 24.30
C GLU A 160 17.77 3.48 24.43
N ASP A 161 17.53 2.17 24.43
CA ASP A 161 18.60 1.14 24.47
C ASP A 161 19.40 1.11 23.17
N LEU A 162 18.87 1.69 22.10
CA LEU A 162 19.50 1.73 20.78
C LEU A 162 20.44 2.93 20.58
N LYS A 163 20.68 3.76 21.60
CA LYS A 163 21.64 4.85 21.51
C LYS A 163 23.03 4.32 21.20
N GLY A 164 23.67 4.85 20.15
CA GLY A 164 25.00 4.41 19.67
C GLY A 164 24.98 3.03 18.96
N LYS A 165 23.79 2.50 18.64
CA LYS A 165 23.62 1.21 17.98
C LYS A 165 23.36 1.36 16.50
N ALA A 166 23.65 0.30 15.74
CA ALA A 166 23.39 0.25 14.31
C ALA A 166 21.93 -0.12 14.04
N ILE A 167 21.20 0.82 13.47
CA ILE A 167 19.79 0.62 13.05
C ILE A 167 19.71 0.71 11.54
N SER A 168 19.18 -0.33 10.90
CA SER A 168 18.89 -0.28 9.47
C SER A 168 17.44 0.04 9.16
N THR A 169 17.21 0.67 8.01
CA THR A 169 15.87 0.96 7.46
C THR A 169 15.99 1.29 5.98
N PRO A 170 14.96 1.09 5.15
CA PRO A 170 14.91 1.68 3.81
C PRO A 170 14.71 3.19 3.91
N VAL A 171 15.78 3.98 3.75
CA VAL A 171 15.74 5.45 3.91
C VAL A 171 14.74 6.07 2.92
N GLY A 172 13.88 6.96 3.42
CA GLY A 172 12.79 7.59 2.66
C GLY A 172 11.52 6.74 2.55
N SER A 173 11.45 5.62 3.27
CA SER A 173 10.22 4.82 3.43
C SER A 173 9.40 5.31 4.63
N ALA A 174 8.18 4.79 4.77
CA ALA A 174 7.34 5.03 5.94
C ALA A 174 8.01 4.62 7.26
N SER A 175 8.68 3.47 7.28
CA SER A 175 9.39 3.00 8.48
C SER A 175 10.60 3.87 8.85
N TRP A 176 11.26 4.48 7.87
CA TRP A 176 12.27 5.49 8.14
C TRP A 176 11.66 6.74 8.75
N GLY A 177 10.54 7.23 8.20
CA GLY A 177 9.82 8.38 8.77
C GLY A 177 9.32 8.12 10.18
N MET A 178 8.75 6.94 10.43
CA MET A 178 8.36 6.49 11.76
C MET A 178 9.56 6.46 12.72
N LEU A 179 10.72 5.93 12.30
CA LEU A 179 11.95 5.93 13.12
C LEU A 179 12.39 7.36 13.47
N VAL A 180 12.40 8.27 12.50
CA VAL A 180 12.74 9.68 12.74
C VAL A 180 11.80 10.30 13.76
N LYS A 181 10.48 10.11 13.60
CA LYS A 181 9.46 10.60 14.54
C LYS A 181 9.62 9.99 15.94
N ALA A 182 9.82 8.68 16.02
CA ALA A 182 10.03 7.97 17.28
C ALA A 182 11.24 8.50 18.05
N LEU A 183 12.37 8.73 17.36
CA LEU A 183 13.56 9.33 17.94
C LEU A 183 13.30 10.76 18.41
N GLN A 184 12.60 11.58 17.63
CA GLN A 184 12.23 12.96 18.01
C GLN A 184 11.37 12.99 19.28
N ASP A 185 10.37 12.12 19.40
CA ASP A 185 9.49 12.03 20.57
C ASP A 185 10.27 11.66 21.84
N LYS A 186 11.30 10.85 21.69
CA LYS A 186 12.24 10.49 22.79
C LYS A 186 13.37 11.51 22.99
N LYS A 187 13.37 12.64 22.26
CA LYS A 187 14.43 13.66 22.29
C LYS A 187 15.82 13.08 21.97
N MET A 188 15.85 12.08 21.10
CA MET A 188 17.06 11.45 20.59
C MET A 188 17.34 12.01 19.18
N PRO A 189 18.46 12.70 18.96
CA PRO A 189 18.84 13.12 17.60
C PRO A 189 19.06 11.91 16.69
N LEU A 190 18.76 12.01 15.39
CA LEU A 190 19.04 10.93 14.43
C LEU A 190 20.52 10.53 14.46
N ALA A 191 21.43 11.48 14.67
CA ALA A 191 22.86 11.23 14.84
C ALA A 191 23.21 10.44 16.13
N SER A 192 22.27 10.18 17.03
CA SER A 192 22.49 9.36 18.22
C SER A 192 22.54 7.85 17.93
N ILE A 193 22.23 7.45 16.70
CA ILE A 193 22.27 6.08 16.20
C ILE A 193 23.17 5.97 14.97
N GLU A 194 23.63 4.78 14.66
CA GLU A 194 24.31 4.50 13.41
C GLU A 194 23.31 4.04 12.36
N LEU A 195 22.78 4.98 11.56
CA LEU A 195 21.79 4.68 10.53
C LEU A 195 22.40 3.94 9.34
N LYS A 196 21.81 2.79 8.97
CA LYS A 196 22.17 2.00 7.79
C LYS A 196 21.02 1.97 6.80
N ASN A 197 21.26 2.33 5.54
CA ASN A 197 20.26 2.18 4.49
C ASN A 197 20.26 0.75 3.96
N GLN A 198 19.22 -0.01 4.24
CA GLN A 198 19.06 -1.40 3.80
C GLN A 198 17.66 -1.66 3.29
N ALA A 199 17.54 -2.47 2.24
CA ALA A 199 16.26 -2.98 1.78
C ALA A 199 15.62 -3.92 2.84
N PRO A 200 14.28 -4.05 2.88
CA PRO A 200 13.56 -4.83 3.88
C PRO A 200 14.10 -6.25 4.07
N ALA A 201 14.21 -7.02 2.99
CA ALA A 201 14.70 -8.40 3.05
C ALA A 201 16.13 -8.52 3.59
N VAL A 202 17.00 -7.52 3.31
CA VAL A 202 18.38 -7.50 3.81
C VAL A 202 18.39 -7.21 5.30
N GLY A 203 17.59 -6.24 5.76
CA GLY A 203 17.43 -5.92 7.17
C GLY A 203 16.88 -7.10 7.97
N ALA A 204 15.83 -7.75 7.48
CA ALA A 204 15.26 -8.94 8.12
C ALA A 204 16.25 -10.10 8.21
N ALA A 205 17.06 -10.34 7.16
CA ALA A 205 18.11 -11.36 7.19
C ALA A 205 19.24 -11.01 8.19
N ASN A 206 19.56 -9.72 8.33
CA ASN A 206 20.55 -9.26 9.29
C ASN A 206 20.05 -9.38 10.75
N ILE A 207 18.77 -9.12 11.00
CA ILE A 207 18.13 -9.41 12.31
C ILE A 207 18.22 -10.90 12.62
N ALA A 208 17.82 -11.76 11.69
CA ALA A 208 17.83 -13.21 11.90
C ALA A 208 19.23 -13.78 12.19
N THR A 209 20.28 -13.10 11.75
CA THR A 209 21.68 -13.53 11.91
C THR A 209 22.47 -12.68 12.93
N ASN A 210 21.82 -11.82 13.69
CA ASN A 210 22.42 -10.90 14.67
C ASN A 210 23.52 -9.99 14.08
N LYS A 211 23.42 -9.58 12.81
CA LYS A 211 24.39 -8.71 12.12
C LYS A 211 24.07 -7.24 12.21
N ILE A 212 22.91 -6.89 12.75
CA ILE A 212 22.46 -5.53 13.00
C ILE A 212 21.77 -5.48 14.37
N ASP A 213 21.88 -4.38 15.08
CA ASP A 213 21.28 -4.21 16.41
C ASP A 213 19.75 -4.07 16.35
N ALA A 214 19.26 -3.33 15.35
CA ALA A 214 17.83 -3.16 15.10
C ALA A 214 17.55 -2.93 13.61
N HIS A 215 16.30 -3.20 13.21
CA HIS A 215 15.77 -2.88 11.89
C HIS A 215 14.43 -2.20 12.02
N SER A 216 14.28 -1.01 11.44
CA SER A 216 12.99 -0.34 11.30
C SER A 216 12.42 -0.67 9.94
N ASP A 217 11.25 -1.32 9.91
CA ASP A 217 10.65 -1.75 8.65
C ASP A 217 9.13 -1.54 8.62
N PHE A 218 8.58 -1.58 7.43
CA PHE A 218 7.16 -1.42 7.15
C PHE A 218 6.47 -2.77 6.94
N CYS A 219 5.14 -2.73 6.84
CA CYS A 219 4.27 -3.90 6.68
C CYS A 219 4.69 -4.85 5.54
N PRO A 220 4.68 -6.18 5.75
CA PRO A 220 4.49 -6.93 6.98
C PRO A 220 5.81 -7.46 7.58
N TRP A 221 6.95 -6.82 7.30
CA TRP A 221 8.27 -7.37 7.61
C TRP A 221 8.52 -7.60 9.09
N SER A 222 8.02 -6.71 9.95
CA SER A 222 8.13 -6.88 11.39
C SER A 222 7.35 -8.11 11.87
N GLU A 223 6.16 -8.33 11.36
CA GLU A 223 5.31 -9.48 11.71
C GLU A 223 5.87 -10.78 11.14
N ILE A 224 6.50 -10.76 9.96
CA ILE A 224 7.24 -11.90 9.42
C ILE A 224 8.39 -12.31 10.37
N MET A 225 9.17 -11.33 10.84
CA MET A 225 10.27 -11.61 11.77
C MET A 225 9.79 -12.15 13.11
N GLU A 226 8.67 -11.63 13.64
CA GLU A 226 8.04 -12.15 14.86
C GLU A 226 7.48 -13.55 14.66
N PHE A 227 6.73 -13.79 13.58
CA PHE A 227 6.14 -15.10 13.29
C PHE A 227 7.19 -16.20 13.14
N ARG A 228 8.29 -15.88 12.44
CA ARG A 228 9.44 -16.78 12.27
C ARG A 228 10.34 -16.90 13.50
N GLY A 229 10.08 -16.13 14.55
CA GLY A 229 10.86 -16.13 15.79
C GLY A 229 12.30 -15.61 15.62
N THR A 230 12.56 -14.77 14.61
CA THR A 230 13.88 -14.20 14.34
C THR A 230 14.05 -12.81 14.94
N GLY A 231 12.98 -12.09 15.14
CA GLY A 231 12.97 -10.73 15.67
C GLY A 231 11.83 -10.50 16.67
N ARG A 232 11.96 -9.46 17.45
CA ARG A 232 11.00 -8.99 18.44
C ARG A 232 10.83 -7.48 18.31
N LYS A 233 9.59 -7.01 18.27
CA LYS A 233 9.28 -5.57 18.28
C LYS A 233 9.63 -4.95 19.63
N ILE A 234 10.23 -3.78 19.59
CA ILE A 234 10.45 -2.91 20.76
C ILE A 234 9.76 -1.56 20.63
N TYR A 235 9.26 -1.25 19.43
CA TYR A 235 8.49 -0.05 19.12
C TYR A 235 7.55 -0.35 17.96
N ASP A 236 6.31 0.12 18.06
CA ASP A 236 5.30 0.03 17.00
C ASP A 236 4.88 1.43 16.55
N GLY A 237 4.62 1.60 15.27
CA GLY A 237 4.22 2.88 14.69
C GLY A 237 2.95 3.47 15.31
N SER A 238 2.08 2.65 15.90
CA SER A 238 0.88 3.12 16.62
C SER A 238 1.18 4.04 17.80
N GLU A 239 2.42 4.03 18.30
CA GLU A 239 2.88 4.93 19.36
C GLU A 239 3.09 6.36 18.87
N THR A 240 3.29 6.56 17.58
CA THR A 240 3.48 7.92 17.02
C THR A 240 2.17 8.70 16.94
N GLY A 241 1.04 8.00 16.86
CA GLY A 241 -0.27 8.60 16.60
C GLY A 241 -0.41 9.26 15.23
N ILE A 242 0.57 9.05 14.33
CA ILE A 242 0.54 9.54 12.95
C ILE A 242 -0.06 8.45 12.06
N PRO A 243 -1.11 8.74 11.27
CA PRO A 243 -1.67 7.76 10.36
C PRO A 243 -0.60 7.20 9.40
N TYR A 244 -0.66 5.91 9.15
CA TYR A 244 0.11 5.23 8.11
C TYR A 244 -0.83 4.91 6.96
N LEU A 245 -0.50 5.36 5.76
CA LEU A 245 -1.38 5.23 4.61
C LEU A 245 -0.62 4.86 3.33
N HIS A 246 -1.38 4.28 2.41
CA HIS A 246 -0.87 3.90 1.10
C HIS A 246 -1.83 4.39 0.02
N GLY A 247 -1.30 4.53 -1.19
CA GLY A 247 -2.14 4.98 -2.29
C GLY A 247 -1.48 4.88 -3.65
N VAL A 248 -2.15 5.46 -4.61
CA VAL A 248 -1.84 5.35 -6.04
C VAL A 248 -1.56 6.72 -6.63
N VAL A 249 -0.43 6.82 -7.28
CA VAL A 249 -0.10 7.91 -8.21
C VAL A 249 -0.16 7.41 -9.64
N VAL A 250 -0.56 8.29 -10.53
CA VAL A 250 -0.58 8.04 -11.97
C VAL A 250 0.13 9.18 -12.70
N ARG A 251 0.80 8.89 -13.81
CA ARG A 251 1.35 9.92 -14.67
C ARG A 251 0.21 10.77 -15.23
N GLN A 252 0.33 12.09 -15.11
CA GLN A 252 -0.73 13.03 -15.49
C GLN A 252 -1.03 12.96 -16.99
N ASP A 253 -0.01 12.86 -17.84
CA ASP A 253 -0.16 12.72 -19.29
C ASP A 253 -0.95 11.46 -19.68
N PHE A 254 -0.72 10.35 -19.00
CA PHE A 254 -1.49 9.12 -19.17
C PHE A 254 -2.94 9.29 -18.70
N ALA A 255 -3.14 9.90 -17.52
CA ALA A 255 -4.47 10.12 -16.95
C ALA A 255 -5.33 11.04 -17.81
N GLU A 256 -4.74 12.11 -18.38
CA GLU A 256 -5.41 13.02 -19.31
C GLU A 256 -5.77 12.34 -20.63
N LYS A 257 -4.88 11.50 -21.15
CA LYS A 257 -5.14 10.75 -22.39
C LYS A 257 -6.16 9.64 -22.20
N TYR A 258 -6.11 8.92 -21.06
CA TYR A 258 -6.94 7.76 -20.79
C TYR A 258 -7.70 7.84 -19.45
N PRO A 259 -8.52 8.87 -19.24
CA PRO A 259 -9.18 9.11 -17.94
C PRO A 259 -10.04 7.94 -17.46
N GLN A 260 -10.69 7.20 -18.39
CA GLN A 260 -11.50 6.05 -18.03
C GLN A 260 -10.70 4.85 -17.55
N VAL A 261 -9.45 4.71 -17.96
CA VAL A 261 -8.55 3.67 -17.44
C VAL A 261 -8.19 3.96 -15.98
N VAL A 262 -7.98 5.23 -15.60
CA VAL A 262 -7.77 5.62 -14.20
C VAL A 262 -9.01 5.33 -13.35
N VAL A 263 -10.20 5.66 -13.86
CA VAL A 263 -11.48 5.32 -13.21
C VAL A 263 -11.63 3.80 -13.04
N ALA A 264 -11.31 3.02 -14.07
CA ALA A 264 -11.34 1.56 -14.01
C ALA A 264 -10.38 1.00 -12.95
N PHE A 265 -9.18 1.56 -12.83
CA PHE A 265 -8.21 1.16 -11.82
C PHE A 265 -8.72 1.40 -10.39
N ILE A 266 -9.36 2.55 -10.14
CA ILE A 266 -9.95 2.88 -8.83
C ILE A 266 -11.12 1.94 -8.49
N LYS A 267 -11.96 1.60 -9.46
CA LYS A 267 -13.03 0.59 -9.28
C LYS A 267 -12.44 -0.78 -8.90
N ALA A 268 -11.34 -1.16 -9.55
CA ALA A 268 -10.65 -2.40 -9.24
C ALA A 268 -10.04 -2.42 -7.83
N ILE A 269 -9.54 -1.27 -7.32
CA ILE A 269 -9.09 -1.13 -5.92
C ILE A 269 -10.26 -1.37 -4.96
N TYR A 270 -11.41 -0.75 -5.22
CA TYR A 270 -12.61 -0.93 -4.40
C TYR A 270 -13.07 -2.39 -4.36
N ASP A 271 -13.14 -3.05 -5.52
CA ASP A 271 -13.52 -4.47 -5.62
C ASP A 271 -12.50 -5.38 -4.90
N ALA A 272 -11.20 -5.07 -4.98
CA ALA A 272 -10.16 -5.80 -4.29
C ALA A 272 -10.33 -5.73 -2.76
N GLY A 273 -10.62 -4.55 -2.21
CA GLY A 273 -10.91 -4.37 -0.80
C GLY A 273 -12.13 -5.18 -0.35
N LYS A 274 -13.24 -5.07 -1.10
CA LYS A 274 -14.45 -5.86 -0.81
C LYS A 274 -14.19 -7.36 -0.83
N TRP A 275 -13.44 -7.86 -1.83
CA TRP A 275 -13.12 -9.28 -1.94
C TRP A 275 -12.33 -9.79 -0.74
N ILE A 276 -11.41 -8.99 -0.19
CA ILE A 276 -10.67 -9.33 1.03
C ILE A 276 -11.61 -9.35 2.24
N ASP A 277 -12.46 -8.33 2.40
CA ASP A 277 -13.34 -8.18 3.57
C ASP A 277 -14.46 -9.24 3.62
N GLU A 278 -14.89 -9.77 2.47
CA GLU A 278 -15.91 -10.83 2.38
C GLU A 278 -15.45 -12.13 3.04
N ASP A 279 -14.20 -12.53 2.83
CA ASP A 279 -13.64 -13.76 3.42
C ASP A 279 -12.12 -13.62 3.61
N PRO A 280 -11.69 -13.00 4.74
CA PRO A 280 -10.27 -12.77 5.01
C PRO A 280 -9.43 -14.06 5.08
N MET A 281 -10.00 -15.17 5.52
CA MET A 281 -9.28 -16.45 5.57
C MET A 281 -8.95 -16.96 4.17
N ARG A 282 -9.95 -17.03 3.28
CA ARG A 282 -9.74 -17.40 1.88
C ARG A 282 -8.80 -16.42 1.19
N ALA A 283 -8.95 -15.13 1.46
CA ALA A 283 -8.10 -14.09 0.88
C ALA A 283 -6.64 -14.32 1.29
N THR A 284 -6.35 -14.53 2.57
CA THR A 284 -4.99 -14.77 3.06
C THR A 284 -4.37 -16.07 2.54
N ASP A 285 -5.15 -17.16 2.41
CA ASP A 285 -4.69 -18.40 1.79
C ASP A 285 -4.26 -18.22 0.31
N LEU A 286 -4.95 -17.37 -0.43
CA LEU A 286 -4.60 -17.08 -1.84
C LEU A 286 -3.43 -16.10 -1.91
N MET A 287 -3.42 -15.05 -1.09
CA MET A 287 -2.33 -14.08 -1.05
C MET A 287 -1.00 -14.71 -0.63
N GLU A 288 -0.99 -15.69 0.29
CA GLU A 288 0.20 -16.47 0.62
C GLU A 288 0.77 -17.17 -0.63
N LYS A 289 -0.09 -17.79 -1.45
CA LYS A 289 0.34 -18.45 -2.70
C LYS A 289 0.91 -17.48 -3.72
N TRP A 290 0.42 -16.25 -3.74
CA TRP A 290 0.84 -15.21 -4.70
C TRP A 290 2.11 -14.49 -4.27
N THR A 291 2.34 -14.34 -2.97
CA THR A 291 3.40 -13.49 -2.42
C THR A 291 4.47 -14.24 -1.65
N GLY A 292 4.15 -15.43 -1.13
CA GLY A 292 5.01 -16.18 -0.23
C GLY A 292 5.05 -15.64 1.21
N VAL A 293 4.23 -14.62 1.53
CA VAL A 293 4.03 -14.18 2.92
C VAL A 293 3.08 -15.14 3.62
N GLU A 294 3.45 -15.60 4.81
CA GLU A 294 2.66 -16.55 5.58
C GLU A 294 1.23 -16.02 5.85
N LYS A 295 0.24 -16.81 5.59
CA LYS A 295 -1.17 -16.44 5.76
C LYS A 295 -1.51 -16.02 7.18
N GLU A 296 -0.81 -16.55 8.16
CA GLU A 296 -0.95 -16.17 9.55
C GLU A 296 -0.50 -14.73 9.81
N VAL A 297 0.53 -14.27 9.10
CA VAL A 297 0.98 -12.88 9.09
C VAL A 297 -0.05 -12.01 8.35
N LEU A 298 -0.50 -12.44 7.18
CA LEU A 298 -1.50 -11.71 6.40
C LEU A 298 -2.82 -11.54 7.18
N TYR A 299 -3.21 -12.52 7.98
CA TYR A 299 -4.41 -12.46 8.81
C TYR A 299 -4.34 -11.38 9.90
N LEU A 300 -3.15 -11.05 10.41
CA LEU A 300 -2.97 -9.87 11.30
C LEU A 300 -3.40 -8.56 10.62
N TYR A 301 -3.21 -8.46 9.31
CA TYR A 301 -3.55 -7.24 8.56
C TYR A 301 -5.00 -7.21 8.11
N PHE A 302 -5.47 -8.30 7.50
CA PHE A 302 -6.71 -8.34 6.74
C PHE A 302 -7.93 -8.86 7.50
N SER A 303 -7.75 -9.43 8.69
CA SER A 303 -8.86 -9.89 9.51
C SER A 303 -9.55 -8.74 10.25
N LYS A 304 -10.74 -9.00 10.79
CA LYS A 304 -11.44 -8.03 11.65
C LYS A 304 -10.56 -7.62 12.82
N GLY A 305 -10.42 -6.32 13.02
CA GLY A 305 -9.54 -5.76 14.05
C GLY A 305 -8.05 -5.88 13.72
N GLY A 306 -7.70 -6.18 12.49
CA GLY A 306 -6.33 -6.22 11.99
C GLY A 306 -5.69 -4.84 11.85
N HIS A 307 -4.47 -4.83 11.32
CA HIS A 307 -3.65 -3.63 11.25
C HIS A 307 -4.06 -2.68 10.13
N LEU A 308 -4.85 -3.14 9.15
CA LEU A 308 -5.18 -2.39 7.94
C LEU A 308 -6.69 -2.20 7.78
N THR A 309 -7.10 -1.00 7.42
CA THR A 309 -8.43 -0.69 6.89
C THR A 309 -8.30 -0.42 5.39
N GLN A 310 -8.98 -1.21 4.54
CA GLN A 310 -9.05 -0.98 3.11
C GLN A 310 -9.95 0.22 2.83
N ASP A 311 -9.41 1.24 2.18
CA ASP A 311 -10.17 2.45 1.87
C ASP A 311 -9.50 3.23 0.72
N PRO A 312 -10.13 3.31 -0.44
CA PRO A 312 -9.59 4.09 -1.55
C PRO A 312 -9.83 5.60 -1.43
N THR A 313 -10.63 6.08 -0.46
CA THR A 313 -11.00 7.50 -0.38
C THR A 313 -9.82 8.38 0.05
N ILE A 314 -9.85 9.66 -0.38
CA ILE A 314 -8.84 10.66 -0.03
C ILE A 314 -9.41 11.58 1.05
N LYS A 315 -9.13 11.29 2.31
CA LYS A 315 -9.63 12.07 3.45
C LYS A 315 -8.74 13.27 3.77
N LYS A 316 -9.30 14.29 4.38
CA LYS A 316 -8.51 15.44 4.85
C LYS A 316 -7.34 15.01 5.75
N ALA A 317 -7.59 14.08 6.66
CA ALA A 317 -6.56 13.56 7.56
C ALA A 317 -5.38 12.92 6.80
N TRP A 318 -5.63 12.27 5.65
CA TRP A 318 -4.57 11.71 4.79
C TRP A 318 -3.73 12.81 4.16
N VAL A 319 -4.37 13.87 3.68
CA VAL A 319 -3.66 15.03 3.13
C VAL A 319 -2.81 15.72 4.19
N ASP A 320 -3.33 15.86 5.41
CA ASP A 320 -2.60 16.43 6.54
C ASP A 320 -1.38 15.55 6.92
N THR A 321 -1.54 14.21 6.89
CA THR A 321 -0.43 13.27 7.10
C THR A 321 0.63 13.39 6.01
N LEU A 322 0.25 13.41 4.73
CA LEU A 322 1.20 13.58 3.62
C LEU A 322 1.97 14.92 3.70
N LYS A 323 1.32 15.98 4.19
CA LYS A 323 1.99 17.27 4.46
C LYS A 323 2.98 17.18 5.63
N PHE A 324 2.63 16.43 6.68
CA PHE A 324 3.54 16.14 7.79
C PHE A 324 4.77 15.36 7.29
N ASP A 325 4.57 14.30 6.52
CA ASP A 325 5.63 13.47 5.95
C ASP A 325 6.56 14.28 5.04
N HIS A 326 5.97 15.19 4.24
CA HIS A 326 6.73 16.15 3.45
C HIS A 326 7.64 17.02 4.32
N GLY A 327 7.13 17.50 5.45
CA GLY A 327 7.93 18.28 6.40
C GLY A 327 9.15 17.52 6.92
N VAL A 328 8.96 16.23 7.28
CA VAL A 328 10.06 15.35 7.73
C VAL A 328 11.07 15.11 6.60
N LEU A 329 10.59 14.79 5.41
CA LEU A 329 11.45 14.57 4.23
C LEU A 329 12.24 15.82 3.84
N ALA A 330 11.63 17.01 3.92
CA ALA A 330 12.27 18.28 3.58
C ALA A 330 13.37 18.65 4.60
N GLN A 331 13.15 18.42 5.89
CA GLN A 331 14.17 18.60 6.94
C GLN A 331 15.40 17.73 6.68
N GLU A 332 15.19 16.49 6.25
CA GLU A 332 16.25 15.54 5.93
C GLU A 332 16.76 15.66 4.48
N LYS A 333 16.31 16.65 3.70
CA LYS A 333 16.69 16.94 2.31
C LYS A 333 16.41 15.78 1.35
N LEU A 334 15.36 15.01 1.62
CA LEU A 334 14.90 13.90 0.77
C LEU A 334 13.76 14.27 -0.16
N ALA A 335 13.10 15.40 0.08
CA ALA A 335 12.09 15.98 -0.81
C ALA A 335 12.31 17.51 -0.94
N SER A 336 11.99 18.05 -2.11
CA SER A 336 11.84 19.49 -2.36
C SER A 336 10.39 19.92 -2.13
N GLY A 337 10.02 21.12 -2.57
CA GLY A 337 8.65 21.60 -2.47
C GLY A 337 7.65 20.71 -3.23
N LEU A 338 6.47 20.54 -2.66
CA LEU A 338 5.35 19.84 -3.28
C LEU A 338 4.09 20.69 -3.14
N ASP A 339 3.51 21.10 -4.26
CA ASP A 339 2.19 21.69 -4.31
C ASP A 339 1.14 20.60 -4.26
N PHE A 340 0.56 20.38 -3.09
CA PHE A 340 -0.45 19.35 -2.82
C PHE A 340 -1.76 19.61 -3.56
N ASP A 341 -2.16 20.86 -3.76
CA ASP A 341 -3.44 21.21 -4.38
C ASP A 341 -3.44 20.85 -5.88
N SER A 342 -2.32 20.98 -6.56
CA SER A 342 -2.18 20.54 -7.95
C SER A 342 -1.84 19.05 -8.09
N TRP A 343 -1.30 18.43 -7.03
CA TRP A 343 -0.91 17.02 -7.06
C TRP A 343 -2.07 16.08 -6.74
N ILE A 344 -2.97 16.44 -5.82
CA ILE A 344 -4.11 15.59 -5.44
C ILE A 344 -5.27 15.85 -6.38
N ASN A 345 -5.78 14.79 -7.04
CA ASN A 345 -6.89 14.90 -7.97
C ASN A 345 -8.02 13.92 -7.63
N GLU A 346 -9.01 14.40 -6.89
CA GLU A 346 -10.19 13.61 -6.51
C GLU A 346 -11.22 13.41 -7.64
N SER A 347 -11.05 14.03 -8.81
CA SER A 347 -12.06 13.95 -9.88
C SER A 347 -12.26 12.51 -10.39
N TYR A 348 -11.19 11.74 -10.45
CA TYR A 348 -11.20 10.35 -10.92
C TYR A 348 -11.92 9.43 -9.94
N ILE A 349 -11.63 9.54 -8.63
CA ILE A 349 -12.27 8.72 -7.62
C ILE A 349 -13.74 9.10 -7.43
N LYS A 350 -14.10 10.37 -7.45
CA LYS A 350 -15.50 10.82 -7.43
C LYS A 350 -16.30 10.22 -8.58
N ARG A 351 -15.69 10.21 -9.78
CA ARG A 351 -16.29 9.58 -10.95
C ARG A 351 -16.41 8.07 -10.80
N ALA A 352 -15.38 7.39 -10.29
CA ALA A 352 -15.43 5.95 -10.06
C ALA A 352 -16.59 5.57 -9.12
N TYR A 353 -16.74 6.30 -8.01
CA TYR A 353 -17.81 6.08 -7.04
C TYR A 353 -19.20 6.34 -7.66
N ALA A 354 -19.35 7.45 -8.39
CA ALA A 354 -20.60 7.76 -9.08
C ALA A 354 -21.00 6.67 -10.10
N GLU A 355 -20.05 6.15 -10.87
CA GLU A 355 -20.28 5.07 -11.84
C GLU A 355 -20.59 3.70 -11.17
N MET A 356 -20.14 3.49 -9.93
CA MET A 356 -20.53 2.34 -9.09
C MET A 356 -21.87 2.53 -8.35
N GLY A 357 -22.48 3.70 -8.44
CA GLY A 357 -23.69 4.04 -7.69
C GLY A 357 -23.45 4.28 -6.20
N LEU A 358 -22.23 4.67 -5.81
CA LEU A 358 -21.81 4.92 -4.43
C LEU A 358 -21.70 6.43 -4.15
N ASP A 359 -21.99 6.83 -2.92
CA ASP A 359 -21.77 8.18 -2.44
C ASP A 359 -20.32 8.34 -1.91
N TYR A 360 -19.48 9.02 -2.70
CA TYR A 360 -18.09 9.25 -2.34
C TYR A 360 -17.92 10.06 -1.05
N GLU A 361 -18.74 11.11 -0.86
CA GLU A 361 -18.60 11.96 0.33
C GLU A 361 -19.05 11.21 1.60
N ALA A 362 -20.07 10.36 1.49
CA ALA A 362 -20.49 9.49 2.60
C ALA A 362 -19.42 8.44 2.94
N GLU A 363 -18.78 7.82 1.94
CA GLU A 363 -17.69 6.89 2.19
C GLU A 363 -16.44 7.61 2.73
N LYS A 364 -16.10 8.76 2.19
CA LYS A 364 -14.98 9.60 2.65
C LYS A 364 -15.14 10.04 4.12
N ALA A 365 -16.37 10.24 4.58
CA ALA A 365 -16.67 10.63 5.97
C ALA A 365 -16.45 9.49 6.98
N LYS A 366 -16.45 8.22 6.53
CA LYS A 366 -16.22 7.07 7.41
C LYS A 366 -14.74 6.98 7.77
N VAL A 367 -14.44 6.99 9.08
CA VAL A 367 -13.08 6.77 9.59
C VAL A 367 -13.15 5.65 10.62
N VAL A 368 -12.33 4.63 10.43
CA VAL A 368 -12.26 3.47 11.33
C VAL A 368 -10.94 3.52 12.09
N ASP A 369 -11.02 3.62 13.42
CA ASP A 369 -9.88 3.37 14.29
C ASP A 369 -9.96 1.90 14.75
N THR A 370 -9.27 1.02 14.06
CA THR A 370 -9.28 -0.42 14.37
C THR A 370 -8.76 -0.70 15.77
N LEU A 371 -7.80 0.09 16.25
CA LEU A 371 -7.20 -0.09 17.58
C LEU A 371 -8.21 0.18 18.70
N VAL A 372 -9.00 1.25 18.59
CA VAL A 372 -10.06 1.54 19.56
C VAL A 372 -11.18 0.51 19.52
N THR A 373 -11.58 0.07 18.32
CA THR A 373 -12.66 -0.90 18.16
C THR A 373 -12.28 -2.31 18.63
N ASN A 374 -11.01 -2.56 18.92
CA ASN A 374 -10.51 -3.86 19.38
C ASN A 374 -10.73 -4.11 20.89
N ALA A 375 -11.12 -3.10 21.66
CA ALA A 375 -11.47 -3.28 23.06
C ALA A 375 -12.62 -4.29 23.20
N GLY A 376 -12.37 -5.38 23.96
CA GLY A 376 -13.35 -6.45 24.18
C GLY A 376 -13.50 -7.47 23.05
N ARG A 377 -12.73 -7.37 21.95
CA ARG A 377 -12.77 -8.39 20.90
C ARG A 377 -12.35 -9.78 21.41
N PRO A 378 -12.96 -10.84 20.88
CA PRO A 378 -12.55 -12.20 21.15
C PRO A 378 -11.09 -12.42 20.75
N LYS A 379 -10.37 -13.25 21.53
CA LYS A 379 -9.05 -13.77 21.18
C LYS A 379 -9.25 -14.95 20.23
N GLU A 380 -8.31 -15.19 19.34
CA GLU A 380 -8.48 -16.13 18.25
C GLU A 380 -7.36 -17.17 18.23
N ILE A 381 -7.73 -18.41 17.92
CA ILE A 381 -6.79 -19.50 17.64
C ILE A 381 -7.04 -19.97 16.21
N TRP A 382 -6.00 -19.97 15.39
CA TRP A 382 -6.04 -20.62 14.08
C TRP A 382 -5.67 -22.08 14.22
N HIS A 383 -6.70 -22.90 14.36
CA HIS A 383 -6.55 -24.35 14.42
C HIS A 383 -6.37 -24.90 12.99
N ALA A 384 -5.38 -25.79 12.79
CA ALA A 384 -4.99 -26.22 11.44
C ALA A 384 -6.13 -26.92 10.67
N ARG A 385 -7.04 -27.61 11.37
CA ARG A 385 -8.18 -28.33 10.77
C ARG A 385 -9.45 -27.49 10.77
N ASP A 386 -9.74 -26.82 11.88
CA ASP A 386 -11.07 -26.25 12.12
C ASP A 386 -11.14 -24.73 11.84
N GLY A 387 -10.04 -24.13 11.36
CA GLY A 387 -9.97 -22.71 11.02
C GLY A 387 -9.86 -21.80 12.26
N ILE A 388 -10.46 -20.60 12.19
CA ILE A 388 -10.41 -19.62 13.27
C ILE A 388 -11.46 -19.94 14.33
N LEU A 389 -11.00 -20.17 15.55
CA LEU A 389 -11.80 -20.36 16.75
C LEU A 389 -11.68 -19.11 17.64
N SER A 390 -12.82 -18.57 18.08
CA SER A 390 -12.90 -17.32 18.83
C SER A 390 -13.28 -17.53 20.29
N TYR A 391 -12.58 -16.82 21.18
CA TYR A 391 -12.75 -16.94 22.64
C TYR A 391 -13.02 -15.57 23.26
N PRO A 392 -14.17 -15.37 23.93
CA PRO A 392 -14.53 -14.08 24.51
C PRO A 392 -13.53 -13.56 25.56
N THR A 393 -13.02 -14.46 26.41
CA THR A 393 -12.11 -14.08 27.51
C THR A 393 -10.71 -14.65 27.29
N MET A 394 -9.70 -13.98 27.87
CA MET A 394 -8.32 -14.47 27.82
C MET A 394 -8.16 -15.81 28.54
N ARG A 395 -8.90 -16.02 29.62
CA ARG A 395 -8.87 -17.29 30.35
C ARG A 395 -9.37 -18.46 29.48
N GLN A 396 -10.50 -18.29 28.77
CA GLN A 396 -11.01 -19.32 27.85
C GLN A 396 -10.02 -19.59 26.71
N PHE A 397 -9.42 -18.54 26.15
CA PHE A 397 -8.41 -18.65 25.11
C PHE A 397 -7.18 -19.45 25.57
N LEU A 398 -6.57 -19.09 26.74
CA LEU A 398 -5.39 -19.77 27.25
C LEU A 398 -5.68 -21.23 27.62
N LYS A 399 -6.87 -21.49 28.19
CA LYS A 399 -7.32 -22.86 28.50
C LYS A 399 -7.47 -23.69 27.22
N ALA A 400 -8.08 -23.16 26.20
CA ALA A 400 -8.22 -23.84 24.91
C ALA A 400 -6.85 -24.15 24.28
N VAL A 401 -5.90 -23.20 24.35
CA VAL A 401 -4.52 -23.46 23.90
C VAL A 401 -3.90 -24.63 24.66
N ALA A 402 -4.05 -24.67 26.00
CA ALA A 402 -3.55 -25.78 26.83
C ALA A 402 -4.17 -27.12 26.43
N GLU A 403 -5.49 -27.16 26.21
CA GLU A 403 -6.22 -28.36 25.77
C GLU A 403 -5.75 -28.85 24.40
N PHE A 404 -5.56 -27.95 23.44
CA PHE A 404 -5.03 -28.29 22.11
C PHE A 404 -3.59 -28.81 22.19
N GLN A 405 -2.73 -28.21 23.01
CA GLN A 405 -1.36 -28.67 23.22
C GLN A 405 -1.35 -30.07 23.86
N ALA A 406 -2.20 -30.33 24.85
CA ALA A 406 -2.32 -31.65 25.53
C ALA A 406 -2.77 -32.74 24.56
N THR A 407 -3.61 -32.43 23.57
CA THR A 407 -4.08 -33.38 22.56
C THR A 407 -3.16 -33.50 21.35
N GLY A 408 -2.07 -32.70 21.27
CA GLY A 408 -1.16 -32.66 20.13
C GLY A 408 -1.79 -32.01 18.90
N ALA A 409 -2.86 -31.23 19.06
CA ALA A 409 -3.48 -30.52 17.94
C ALA A 409 -2.55 -29.43 17.40
N LYS A 410 -2.45 -29.34 16.07
CA LYS A 410 -1.62 -28.33 15.40
C LYS A 410 -2.35 -26.99 15.38
N LEU A 411 -1.73 -25.98 15.99
CA LEU A 411 -2.15 -24.58 15.91
C LEU A 411 -1.23 -23.84 14.92
N ASN A 412 -1.81 -23.16 13.94
CA ASN A 412 -1.06 -22.36 13.00
C ASN A 412 -0.60 -21.04 13.65
N ALA A 413 -1.52 -20.36 14.32
CA ALA A 413 -1.24 -19.13 15.06
C ALA A 413 -2.27 -18.93 16.18
N SER A 414 -2.02 -17.96 17.03
CA SER A 414 -2.99 -17.42 17.99
C SER A 414 -2.87 -15.90 18.03
N TYR A 415 -4.00 -15.22 18.26
CA TYR A 415 -4.09 -13.77 18.21
C TYR A 415 -4.76 -13.21 19.46
N VAL A 416 -4.12 -12.18 20.00
CA VAL A 416 -4.59 -11.40 21.15
C VAL A 416 -4.52 -9.92 20.83
N TYR A 417 -4.91 -9.07 21.75
CA TYR A 417 -4.86 -7.62 21.56
C TYR A 417 -4.04 -6.97 22.66
N ASP A 418 -3.17 -6.06 22.27
CA ASP A 418 -2.39 -5.22 23.18
C ASP A 418 -3.32 -4.41 24.08
N HIS A 419 -3.12 -4.51 25.40
CA HIS A 419 -4.03 -3.89 26.37
C HIS A 419 -4.08 -2.34 26.26
N PRO A 420 -2.94 -1.63 26.14
CA PRO A 420 -2.97 -0.17 26.04
C PRO A 420 -3.42 0.36 24.68
N THR A 421 -3.07 -0.30 23.58
CA THR A 421 -3.30 0.24 22.24
C THR A 421 -4.46 -0.42 21.48
N GLY A 422 -4.81 -1.68 21.82
CA GLY A 422 -5.74 -2.49 21.05
C GLY A 422 -5.11 -3.13 19.80
N LEU A 423 -3.81 -3.01 19.59
CA LEU A 423 -3.11 -3.63 18.46
C LEU A 423 -3.27 -5.15 18.48
N LYS A 424 -3.62 -5.76 17.35
CA LYS A 424 -3.68 -7.22 17.20
C LYS A 424 -2.28 -7.81 17.20
N LEU A 425 -2.02 -8.80 18.02
CA LEU A 425 -0.70 -9.40 18.23
C LEU A 425 -0.74 -10.90 18.00
N PHE A 426 0.39 -11.50 17.69
CA PHE A 426 0.57 -12.93 17.86
C PHE A 426 0.55 -13.26 19.35
N GLY A 427 -0.30 -14.21 19.75
CA GLY A 427 -0.38 -14.62 21.15
C GLY A 427 0.94 -15.14 21.71
N LYS A 428 1.72 -15.85 20.87
CA LYS A 428 3.01 -16.44 21.25
C LYS A 428 4.09 -15.41 21.61
N THR A 429 4.06 -14.22 21.02
CA THR A 429 5.08 -13.18 21.23
C THR A 429 4.65 -12.11 22.25
N ALA A 430 3.37 -12.14 22.68
CA ALA A 430 2.85 -11.21 23.66
C ALA A 430 3.30 -11.56 25.09
N PHE A 431 3.39 -10.53 25.93
CA PHE A 431 3.56 -10.64 27.36
C PHE A 431 2.20 -10.64 28.04
N TYR A 432 2.05 -11.41 29.12
CA TYR A 432 0.76 -11.55 29.82
C TYR A 432 0.90 -11.09 31.27
N VAL A 433 -0.08 -10.34 31.74
CA VAL A 433 -0.19 -9.99 33.16
C VAL A 433 -1.45 -10.64 33.73
N ARG A 434 -1.29 -11.46 34.77
CA ARG A 434 -2.41 -11.98 35.56
C ARG A 434 -2.70 -11.02 36.68
N LYS A 435 -3.93 -10.51 36.71
CA LYS A 435 -4.44 -9.66 37.78
C LYS A 435 -4.80 -10.50 39.04
N PRO A 436 -4.99 -9.90 40.23
CA PRO A 436 -5.40 -10.62 41.44
C PRO A 436 -6.74 -11.37 41.34
N ASP A 437 -7.65 -10.89 40.47
CA ASP A 437 -8.93 -11.56 40.16
C ASP A 437 -8.77 -12.79 39.25
N GLY A 438 -7.54 -13.09 38.84
CA GLY A 438 -7.19 -14.23 37.97
C GLY A 438 -7.37 -13.94 36.47
N GLU A 439 -7.83 -12.75 36.05
CA GLU A 439 -7.91 -12.39 34.65
C GLU A 439 -6.54 -12.01 34.09
N PHE A 440 -6.33 -12.41 32.82
CA PHE A 440 -5.12 -12.06 32.07
C PHE A 440 -5.38 -10.91 31.10
N VAL A 441 -4.38 -10.06 30.93
CA VAL A 441 -4.29 -9.06 29.86
C VAL A 441 -2.97 -9.21 29.11
N SER A 442 -2.95 -8.88 27.82
CA SER A 442 -1.79 -9.06 26.94
C SER A 442 -1.15 -7.73 26.57
N PHE A 443 0.16 -7.74 26.38
CA PHE A 443 0.98 -6.57 26.06
C PHE A 443 1.97 -6.88 24.94
N LEU A 444 2.18 -5.92 24.06
CA LEU A 444 3.24 -5.96 23.06
C LEU A 444 4.62 -5.89 23.74
N ARG A 445 4.77 -5.01 24.71
CA ARG A 445 6.08 -4.70 25.32
C ARG A 445 6.16 -5.18 26.76
N LYS A 446 7.33 -5.76 27.08
CA LYS A 446 7.64 -6.22 28.44
C LYS A 446 7.57 -5.10 29.48
N GLY A 447 8.15 -3.93 29.18
CA GLY A 447 8.16 -2.80 30.12
C GLY A 447 6.76 -2.31 30.48
N GLU A 448 5.82 -2.25 29.53
CA GLU A 448 4.43 -1.90 29.82
C GLU A 448 3.72 -2.95 30.65
N ALA A 449 4.00 -4.23 30.37
CA ALA A 449 3.51 -5.33 31.21
C ALA A 449 4.04 -5.23 32.65
N GLU A 450 5.32 -4.88 32.81
CA GLU A 450 5.96 -4.65 34.13
C GLU A 450 5.31 -3.50 34.90
N GLU A 451 5.12 -2.36 34.23
CA GLU A 451 4.46 -1.19 34.83
C GLU A 451 3.01 -1.49 35.23
N PHE A 452 2.27 -2.16 34.35
CA PHE A 452 0.89 -2.56 34.64
C PHE A 452 0.82 -3.55 35.79
N ALA A 453 1.68 -4.57 35.81
CA ALA A 453 1.74 -5.55 36.88
C ALA A 453 2.03 -4.91 38.24
N ALA A 454 2.97 -3.97 38.29
CA ALA A 454 3.28 -3.21 39.51
C ALA A 454 2.07 -2.41 40.02
N LYS A 455 1.34 -1.72 39.13
CA LYS A 455 0.14 -0.92 39.48
C LYS A 455 -1.07 -1.78 39.88
N ALA A 456 -1.23 -2.93 39.23
CA ALA A 456 -2.38 -3.82 39.44
C ALA A 456 -2.14 -4.91 40.49
N ASN A 457 -0.97 -4.95 41.15
CA ASN A 457 -0.52 -6.09 41.98
C ASN A 457 -0.62 -7.44 41.23
N GLY A 458 -0.30 -7.41 39.95
CA GLY A 458 -0.34 -8.55 39.05
C GLY A 458 1.00 -9.25 38.94
N LYS A 459 1.03 -10.37 38.22
CA LYS A 459 2.23 -11.13 37.90
C LYS A 459 2.39 -11.29 36.41
N ILE A 460 3.62 -11.13 35.90
CA ILE A 460 3.96 -11.26 34.47
C ILE A 460 4.25 -12.71 34.13
N PHE A 461 3.85 -13.10 32.92
CA PHE A 461 4.05 -14.42 32.33
C PHE A 461 4.44 -14.30 30.85
N SER A 462 5.26 -15.21 30.38
CA SER A 462 5.36 -15.54 28.96
C SER A 462 4.07 -16.21 28.47
N PHE A 463 3.94 -16.43 27.17
CA PHE A 463 2.80 -17.17 26.62
C PHE A 463 2.69 -18.58 27.22
N GLU A 464 3.80 -19.32 27.22
CA GLU A 464 3.87 -20.68 27.73
C GLU A 464 3.51 -20.75 29.22
N GLU A 465 4.04 -19.81 30.01
CA GLU A 465 3.70 -19.71 31.42
C GLU A 465 2.23 -19.35 31.66
N ALA A 466 1.66 -18.43 30.84
CA ALA A 466 0.26 -18.04 30.92
C ALA A 466 -0.67 -19.23 30.59
N VAL A 467 -0.34 -20.01 29.56
CA VAL A 467 -1.03 -21.21 29.16
C VAL A 467 -0.99 -22.24 30.30
N ALA A 468 0.18 -22.53 30.89
CA ALA A 468 0.36 -23.45 31.99
C ALA A 468 -0.42 -23.04 33.26
N ASN A 469 -0.64 -21.74 33.49
CA ASN A 469 -1.35 -21.17 34.62
C ASN A 469 -2.83 -20.83 34.34
N SER A 470 -3.37 -21.21 33.18
CA SER A 470 -4.73 -20.85 32.74
C SER A 470 -5.86 -21.56 33.57
N GLY A 471 -5.55 -22.66 34.20
CA GLY A 471 -6.49 -23.46 35.00
C GLY A 471 -6.54 -23.13 36.52
N SER A 472 -5.66 -22.23 36.96
CA SER A 472 -5.51 -21.90 38.41
C SER A 472 -6.26 -20.61 38.79
#